data_2f04850dce744c361efecdde0e1b9598
#
_entry.id   2f04850dce744c361efecdde0e1b9598
#
_cell.length_a   1.000
_cell.length_b   1.000
_cell.length_c   1.000
_cell.angle_alpha   90.00
_cell.angle_beta   90.00
_cell.angle_gamma   90.00
#
_symmetry.space_group_name_H-M   'P 1'
#
loop_
_entity.id
_entity.type
_entity.pdbx_description
1 polymer ?
#
loop_
_entity_poly.entity_id
_entity_poly.type
_entity_poly.pdbx_seq_one_letter_code
_entity_poly.pdbx_strand_id
1 'polypeptide(L)'
;SYDYTLYFNTFSPQYISQWAEINSERLVNPVFRLFQSELETVYEEKNMYGDTMASVAIEKLTERYFYPHPYAYPIIGSAENLKNPRLSEMRRFFEKYYVASNMGLILSGDFDTEEVLPILESTFSRIRKGKPPHRDIVTLPPFKGREKVSVRIPMPFVKIMALGFRGVPANHPDQVALNIAVSLLNNSNGTGFLDKLTVDHKVMGAMAVNQSMNEAGILGLLVFPKFFFQTYAAAEKLVWKQINRIKEGDFSDEMFQSLKLEQKREYASKLEDINSRAEVMMRIF
;
A
#
# COMPACT_ATOMS: atom_id res chain seq x y z
N SER A 1 -6.86 -3.14 0.20
CA SER A 1 -5.95 -2.50 -0.77
C SER A 1 -6.73 -1.70 -1.81
N TYR A 2 -6.04 -0.86 -2.56
CA TYR A 2 -6.65 -0.14 -3.70
C TYR A 2 -6.95 -1.07 -4.88
N ASP A 3 -6.15 -2.12 -5.06
CA ASP A 3 -6.14 -2.96 -6.25
C ASP A 3 -6.83 -4.30 -6.08
N TYR A 4 -6.90 -4.82 -4.85
CA TYR A 4 -7.43 -6.14 -4.56
C TYR A 4 -8.05 -6.23 -3.18
N THR A 5 -8.88 -7.23 -2.97
CA THR A 5 -9.37 -7.65 -1.65
C THR A 5 -8.70 -8.97 -1.28
N LEU A 6 -8.05 -9.01 -0.13
CA LEU A 6 -7.36 -10.20 0.37
C LEU A 6 -8.12 -10.78 1.56
N TYR A 7 -8.43 -12.08 1.48
CA TYR A 7 -8.90 -12.89 2.59
C TYR A 7 -7.79 -13.87 2.95
N PHE A 8 -7.33 -13.86 4.18
CA PHE A 8 -6.26 -14.75 4.61
C PHE A 8 -6.62 -15.46 5.89
N ASN A 9 -6.13 -16.69 6.02
CA ASN A 9 -6.25 -17.53 7.21
C ASN A 9 -4.94 -18.27 7.43
N THR A 10 -4.60 -18.47 8.68
CA THR A 10 -3.53 -19.38 9.10
C THR A 10 -4.16 -20.51 9.89
N PHE A 11 -3.89 -21.75 9.50
CA PHE A 11 -4.48 -22.94 10.10
C PHE A 11 -3.52 -24.13 10.03
N SER A 12 -3.78 -25.15 10.83
CA SER A 12 -2.97 -26.39 10.82
C SER A 12 -3.30 -27.22 9.56
N PRO A 13 -2.28 -27.83 8.87
CA PRO A 13 -2.46 -28.57 7.63
C PRO A 13 -3.53 -29.67 7.68
N GLN A 14 -3.71 -30.29 8.83
CA GLN A 14 -4.74 -31.35 9.04
C GLN A 14 -6.18 -30.86 8.79
N TYR A 15 -6.43 -29.56 8.82
CA TYR A 15 -7.78 -28.98 8.63
C TYR A 15 -8.00 -28.41 7.23
N ILE A 16 -7.14 -28.73 6.26
CA ILE A 16 -7.22 -28.16 4.91
C ILE A 16 -8.56 -28.43 4.22
N SER A 17 -9.12 -29.63 4.41
CA SER A 17 -10.44 -29.99 3.84
C SER A 17 -11.56 -29.14 4.43
N GLN A 18 -11.59 -28.99 5.75
CA GLN A 18 -12.60 -28.18 6.44
C GLN A 18 -12.45 -26.69 6.08
N TRP A 19 -11.21 -26.21 6.01
CA TRP A 19 -10.91 -24.85 5.59
C TRP A 19 -11.41 -24.60 4.16
N ALA A 20 -11.11 -25.51 3.24
CA ALA A 20 -11.51 -25.39 1.84
C ALA A 20 -13.05 -25.40 1.69
N GLU A 21 -13.76 -26.28 2.41
CA GLU A 21 -15.21 -26.33 2.40
C GLU A 21 -15.84 -25.04 2.93
N ILE A 22 -15.40 -24.55 4.10
CA ILE A 22 -15.93 -23.32 4.71
C ILE A 22 -15.69 -22.10 3.80
N ASN A 23 -14.45 -21.95 3.28
CA ASN A 23 -14.11 -20.78 2.52
C ASN A 23 -14.70 -20.79 1.09
N SER A 24 -14.80 -21.96 0.45
CA SER A 24 -15.51 -22.07 -0.82
C SER A 24 -17.00 -21.78 -0.66
N GLU A 25 -17.66 -22.29 0.39
CA GLU A 25 -19.06 -22.04 0.66
C GLU A 25 -19.38 -20.55 0.87
N ARG A 26 -18.51 -19.82 1.59
CA ARG A 26 -18.65 -18.36 1.74
C ARG A 26 -18.63 -17.61 0.41
N LEU A 27 -17.91 -18.13 -0.59
CA LEU A 27 -17.78 -17.52 -1.91
C LEU A 27 -18.88 -17.97 -2.88
N VAL A 28 -19.43 -19.16 -2.67
CA VAL A 28 -20.54 -19.70 -3.46
C VAL A 28 -21.88 -19.13 -2.99
N ASN A 29 -22.11 -19.16 -1.68
CA ASN A 29 -23.38 -18.77 -1.04
C ASN A 29 -23.16 -17.66 0.01
N PRO A 30 -22.85 -16.42 -0.41
CA PRO A 30 -22.57 -15.34 0.53
C PRO A 30 -23.79 -14.99 1.36
N VAL A 31 -23.63 -14.92 2.68
CA VAL A 31 -24.67 -14.52 3.61
C VAL A 31 -24.31 -13.20 4.24
N PHE A 32 -25.02 -12.14 3.91
CA PHE A 32 -24.84 -10.79 4.43
C PHE A 32 -25.61 -10.61 5.75
N ARG A 33 -25.25 -11.39 6.76
CA ARG A 33 -25.82 -11.24 8.11
C ARG A 33 -25.21 -10.01 8.79
N LEU A 34 -25.97 -9.41 9.71
CA LEU A 34 -25.52 -8.27 10.52
C LEU A 34 -25.01 -7.09 9.67
N PHE A 35 -25.48 -6.97 8.44
CA PHE A 35 -25.04 -5.93 7.52
C PHE A 35 -25.11 -4.53 8.14
N GLN A 36 -26.20 -4.21 8.85
CA GLN A 36 -26.38 -2.91 9.50
C GLN A 36 -25.36 -2.70 10.62
N SER A 37 -25.14 -3.68 11.46
CA SER A 37 -24.17 -3.62 12.55
C SER A 37 -22.74 -3.47 12.04
N GLU A 38 -22.36 -4.23 11.00
CA GLU A 38 -21.04 -4.08 10.37
C GLU A 38 -20.85 -2.72 9.72
N LEU A 39 -21.91 -2.18 9.10
CA LEU A 39 -21.88 -0.85 8.52
C LEU A 39 -21.64 0.23 9.58
N GLU A 40 -22.30 0.12 10.73
CA GLU A 40 -22.09 1.02 11.87
C GLU A 40 -20.64 0.92 12.38
N THR A 41 -20.09 -0.29 12.48
CA THR A 41 -18.68 -0.51 12.83
C THR A 41 -17.73 0.20 11.86
N VAL A 42 -17.92 0.02 10.55
CA VAL A 42 -17.07 0.67 9.52
C VAL A 42 -17.25 2.19 9.54
N TYR A 43 -18.46 2.68 9.83
CA TYR A 43 -18.71 4.11 9.97
C TYR A 43 -17.97 4.70 11.18
N GLU A 44 -17.98 4.01 12.32
CA GLU A 44 -17.19 4.44 13.50
C GLU A 44 -15.68 4.35 13.24
N GLU A 45 -15.22 3.31 12.52
CA GLU A 45 -13.84 3.23 12.10
C GLU A 45 -13.44 4.42 11.20
N LYS A 46 -14.29 4.84 10.27
CA LYS A 46 -14.07 6.04 9.46
C LYS A 46 -14.00 7.31 10.30
N ASN A 47 -14.87 7.44 11.32
CA ASN A 47 -14.85 8.57 12.25
C ASN A 47 -13.52 8.61 13.02
N MET A 48 -13.07 7.48 13.55
CA MET A 48 -11.78 7.38 14.25
C MET A 48 -10.60 7.81 13.36
N TYR A 49 -10.59 7.43 12.07
CA TYR A 49 -9.59 7.92 11.11
C TYR A 49 -9.71 9.44 10.89
N GLY A 50 -10.94 9.97 10.84
CA GLY A 50 -11.22 11.38 10.69
C GLY A 50 -10.78 12.23 11.88
N ASP A 51 -10.69 11.64 13.07
CA ASP A 51 -10.26 12.33 14.30
C ASP A 51 -8.74 12.51 14.36
N THR A 52 -7.98 11.74 13.58
CA THR A 52 -6.54 11.90 13.50
C THR A 52 -6.16 12.90 12.39
N MET A 53 -5.56 13.99 12.80
CA MET A 53 -5.14 15.07 11.89
C MET A 53 -4.15 14.61 10.82
N ALA A 54 -3.28 13.65 11.16
CA ALA A 54 -2.35 13.06 10.21
C ALA A 54 -3.11 12.34 9.09
N SER A 55 -4.15 11.58 9.42
CA SER A 55 -4.98 10.87 8.45
C SER A 55 -5.72 11.82 7.53
N VAL A 56 -6.30 12.91 8.07
CA VAL A 56 -6.97 13.94 7.26
C VAL A 56 -5.98 14.63 6.31
N ALA A 57 -4.77 14.92 6.77
CA ALA A 57 -3.75 15.53 5.93
C ALA A 57 -3.30 14.57 4.81
N ILE A 58 -3.07 13.30 5.13
CA ILE A 58 -2.70 12.27 4.17
C ILE A 58 -3.83 12.07 3.15
N GLU A 59 -5.09 11.98 3.58
CA GLU A 59 -6.25 11.83 2.70
C GLU A 59 -6.33 12.98 1.67
N LYS A 60 -6.21 14.24 2.12
CA LYS A 60 -6.21 15.40 1.23
C LYS A 60 -5.02 15.44 0.26
N LEU A 61 -3.84 15.04 0.73
CA LEU A 61 -2.65 14.97 -0.11
C LEU A 61 -2.79 13.85 -1.15
N THR A 62 -3.31 12.69 -0.76
CA THR A 62 -3.56 11.54 -1.64
C THR A 62 -4.60 11.87 -2.69
N GLU A 63 -5.71 12.51 -2.29
CA GLU A 63 -6.74 13.01 -3.20
C GLU A 63 -6.12 13.94 -4.25
N ARG A 64 -5.40 14.97 -3.82
CA ARG A 64 -4.80 15.93 -4.75
C ARG A 64 -3.76 15.32 -5.66
N TYR A 65 -2.98 14.35 -5.13
CA TYR A 65 -1.92 13.70 -5.87
C TYR A 65 -2.44 12.77 -6.96
N PHE A 66 -3.48 11.96 -6.67
CA PHE A 66 -3.99 10.94 -7.56
C PHE A 66 -5.19 11.37 -8.40
N TYR A 67 -5.86 12.49 -8.11
CA TYR A 67 -7.00 12.91 -8.93
C TYR A 67 -6.59 13.09 -10.41
N PRO A 68 -7.37 12.57 -11.38
CA PRO A 68 -8.68 11.91 -11.28
C PRO A 68 -8.65 10.37 -11.12
N HIS A 69 -7.52 9.78 -10.81
CA HIS A 69 -7.36 8.33 -10.64
C HIS A 69 -8.17 7.82 -9.42
N PRO A 70 -8.71 6.58 -9.45
CA PRO A 70 -9.42 5.97 -8.32
C PRO A 70 -8.63 5.95 -7.00
N TYR A 71 -7.29 5.91 -7.05
CA TYR A 71 -6.44 6.00 -5.85
C TYR A 71 -6.55 7.33 -5.09
N ALA A 72 -7.22 8.32 -5.65
CA ALA A 72 -7.52 9.55 -4.94
C ALA A 72 -8.55 9.37 -3.81
N TYR A 73 -9.33 8.29 -3.85
CA TYR A 73 -10.39 8.05 -2.88
C TYR A 73 -9.95 7.10 -1.77
N PRO A 74 -10.34 7.34 -0.51
CA PRO A 74 -9.95 6.48 0.59
C PRO A 74 -10.59 5.09 0.46
N ILE A 75 -9.84 4.03 0.82
CA ILE A 75 -10.29 2.63 0.74
C ILE A 75 -11.53 2.39 1.60
N ILE A 76 -11.58 3.00 2.78
CA ILE A 76 -12.72 2.90 3.69
C ILE A 76 -13.99 3.60 3.17
N GLY A 77 -13.87 4.41 2.11
CA GLY A 77 -14.96 5.21 1.56
C GLY A 77 -15.17 6.55 2.26
N SER A 78 -16.17 7.29 1.82
CA SER A 78 -16.59 8.54 2.45
C SER A 78 -17.67 8.28 3.51
N ALA A 79 -17.74 9.15 4.52
CA ALA A 79 -18.82 9.08 5.53
C ALA A 79 -20.22 9.17 4.88
N GLU A 80 -20.33 9.87 3.77
CA GLU A 80 -21.59 10.03 3.03
C GLU A 80 -22.01 8.70 2.37
N ASN A 81 -21.07 7.99 1.74
CA ASN A 81 -21.32 6.70 1.10
C ASN A 81 -21.60 5.58 2.14
N LEU A 82 -21.06 5.71 3.35
CA LEU A 82 -21.28 4.74 4.43
C LEU A 82 -22.62 4.93 5.16
N LYS A 83 -23.32 6.06 4.97
CA LYS A 83 -24.60 6.29 5.68
C LYS A 83 -25.75 5.43 5.14
N ASN A 84 -25.78 5.11 3.85
CA ASN A 84 -26.93 4.45 3.21
C ASN A 84 -26.56 3.45 2.10
N PRO A 85 -25.61 2.51 2.28
CA PRO A 85 -25.39 1.48 1.28
C PRO A 85 -26.60 0.52 1.29
N ARG A 86 -27.05 0.13 0.10
CA ARG A 86 -28.15 -0.84 -0.03
C ARG A 86 -27.58 -2.24 -0.08
N LEU A 87 -28.18 -3.16 0.64
CA LEU A 87 -27.82 -4.58 0.57
C LEU A 87 -27.90 -5.14 -0.86
N SER A 88 -28.84 -4.64 -1.67
CA SER A 88 -28.94 -5.00 -3.09
C SER A 88 -27.72 -4.55 -3.91
N GLU A 89 -27.06 -3.45 -3.54
CA GLU A 89 -25.83 -2.97 -4.19
C GLU A 89 -24.63 -3.83 -3.77
N MET A 90 -24.56 -4.23 -2.51
CA MET A 90 -23.56 -5.20 -2.03
C MET A 90 -23.66 -6.54 -2.74
N ARG A 91 -24.89 -7.06 -2.93
CA ARG A 91 -25.11 -8.30 -3.70
C ARG A 91 -24.67 -8.14 -5.14
N ARG A 92 -25.04 -7.04 -5.79
CA ARG A 92 -24.65 -6.75 -7.18
C ARG A 92 -23.13 -6.60 -7.33
N PHE A 93 -22.47 -5.95 -6.35
CA PHE A 93 -21.03 -5.86 -6.30
C PHE A 93 -20.39 -7.26 -6.18
N PHE A 94 -20.86 -8.07 -5.25
CA PHE A 94 -20.39 -9.43 -5.10
C PHE A 94 -20.59 -10.24 -6.39
N GLU A 95 -21.76 -10.19 -6.99
CA GLU A 95 -22.07 -10.88 -8.24
C GLU A 95 -21.16 -10.44 -9.40
N LYS A 96 -20.78 -9.19 -9.44
CA LYS A 96 -19.92 -8.63 -10.49
C LYS A 96 -18.45 -9.04 -10.31
N TYR A 97 -17.94 -8.99 -9.10
CA TYR A 97 -16.50 -9.09 -8.85
C TYR A 97 -16.04 -10.46 -8.34
N TYR A 98 -16.91 -11.23 -7.68
CA TYR A 98 -16.59 -12.53 -7.13
C TYR A 98 -16.95 -13.66 -8.11
N VAL A 99 -16.20 -13.71 -9.18
CA VAL A 99 -16.27 -14.75 -10.23
C VAL A 99 -14.91 -15.45 -10.33
N ALA A 100 -14.89 -16.75 -10.65
CA ALA A 100 -13.68 -17.57 -10.63
C ALA A 100 -12.52 -16.98 -11.44
N SER A 101 -12.81 -16.33 -12.57
CA SER A 101 -11.79 -15.70 -13.43
C SER A 101 -11.21 -14.39 -12.88
N ASN A 102 -11.76 -13.86 -11.78
CA ASN A 102 -11.31 -12.64 -11.10
C ASN A 102 -10.80 -12.94 -9.69
N MET A 103 -10.50 -14.20 -9.38
CA MET A 103 -10.05 -14.63 -8.06
C MET A 103 -8.82 -15.52 -8.18
N GLY A 104 -7.88 -15.35 -7.27
CA GLY A 104 -6.72 -16.22 -7.10
C GLY A 104 -6.74 -16.89 -5.73
N LEU A 105 -6.36 -18.16 -5.70
CA LEU A 105 -6.18 -18.93 -4.47
C LEU A 105 -4.71 -19.24 -4.30
N ILE A 106 -4.16 -18.86 -3.17
CA ILE A 106 -2.76 -19.06 -2.85
C ILE A 106 -2.65 -19.82 -1.53
N LEU A 107 -1.90 -20.91 -1.54
CA LEU A 107 -1.56 -21.70 -0.38
C LEU A 107 -0.06 -21.69 -0.18
N SER A 108 0.37 -21.51 1.07
CA SER A 108 1.77 -21.57 1.46
C SER A 108 1.88 -22.30 2.80
N GLY A 109 2.71 -23.33 2.87
CA GLY A 109 2.86 -24.14 4.07
C GLY A 109 3.45 -25.50 3.80
N ASP A 110 3.28 -26.38 4.77
CA ASP A 110 3.72 -27.77 4.72
C ASP A 110 2.53 -28.66 4.31
N PHE A 111 2.45 -29.01 3.03
CA PHE A 111 1.43 -29.89 2.46
C PHE A 111 1.93 -30.55 1.16
N ASP A 112 1.35 -31.70 0.85
CA ASP A 112 1.55 -32.36 -0.44
C ASP A 112 0.57 -31.79 -1.49
N THR A 113 1.11 -31.30 -2.59
CA THR A 113 0.30 -30.68 -3.65
C THR A 113 -0.65 -31.69 -4.32
N GLU A 114 -0.21 -32.94 -4.52
CA GLU A 114 -1.00 -33.98 -5.18
C GLU A 114 -2.20 -34.39 -4.31
N GLU A 115 -2.06 -34.35 -2.98
CA GLU A 115 -3.15 -34.63 -2.04
C GLU A 115 -4.12 -33.45 -1.91
N VAL A 116 -3.60 -32.22 -1.93
CA VAL A 116 -4.40 -31.01 -1.68
C VAL A 116 -5.16 -30.53 -2.92
N LEU A 117 -4.57 -30.67 -4.10
CA LEU A 117 -5.18 -30.18 -5.33
C LEU A 117 -6.59 -30.72 -5.60
N PRO A 118 -6.87 -32.04 -5.45
CA PRO A 118 -8.22 -32.57 -5.60
C PRO A 118 -9.23 -32.00 -4.60
N ILE A 119 -8.80 -31.69 -3.37
CA ILE A 119 -9.65 -31.05 -2.34
C ILE A 119 -10.05 -29.65 -2.81
N LEU A 120 -9.07 -28.86 -3.28
CA LEU A 120 -9.32 -27.51 -3.77
C LEU A 120 -10.21 -27.51 -5.02
N GLU A 121 -9.95 -28.41 -5.97
CA GLU A 121 -10.77 -28.55 -7.17
C GLU A 121 -12.22 -28.93 -6.84
N SER A 122 -12.45 -29.89 -5.94
CA SER A 122 -13.80 -30.31 -5.56
C SER A 122 -14.58 -29.22 -4.84
N THR A 123 -13.92 -28.34 -4.11
CA THR A 123 -14.55 -27.27 -3.31
C THR A 123 -14.67 -25.96 -4.08
N PHE A 124 -13.57 -25.40 -4.58
CA PHE A 124 -13.55 -24.09 -5.21
C PHE A 124 -14.04 -24.08 -6.67
N SER A 125 -14.09 -25.22 -7.36
CA SER A 125 -14.70 -25.30 -8.70
C SER A 125 -16.20 -24.95 -8.71
N ARG A 126 -16.85 -24.94 -7.55
CA ARG A 126 -18.25 -24.51 -7.36
C ARG A 126 -18.43 -22.99 -7.49
N ILE A 127 -17.35 -22.22 -7.40
CA ILE A 127 -17.41 -20.76 -7.54
C ILE A 127 -17.96 -20.40 -8.92
N ARG A 128 -18.84 -19.41 -8.94
CA ARG A 128 -19.51 -18.96 -10.15
C ARG A 128 -18.50 -18.58 -11.25
N LYS A 129 -18.68 -19.17 -12.42
CA LYS A 129 -17.94 -18.78 -13.61
C LYS A 129 -18.45 -17.43 -14.13
N GLY A 130 -17.55 -16.59 -14.64
CA GLY A 130 -17.91 -15.30 -15.20
C GLY A 130 -16.71 -14.67 -15.90
N LYS A 131 -16.92 -13.59 -16.62
CA LYS A 131 -15.82 -12.79 -17.16
C LYS A 131 -15.36 -11.81 -16.07
N PRO A 132 -14.05 -11.54 -15.95
CA PRO A 132 -13.59 -10.50 -15.05
C PRO A 132 -14.23 -9.17 -15.46
N PRO A 133 -14.59 -8.30 -14.51
CA PRO A 133 -15.18 -7.02 -14.83
C PRO A 133 -14.17 -6.18 -15.63
N HIS A 134 -14.67 -5.45 -16.62
CA HIS A 134 -13.84 -4.49 -17.35
C HIS A 134 -13.37 -3.40 -16.39
N ARG A 135 -12.09 -3.06 -16.48
CA ARG A 135 -11.46 -2.02 -15.68
C ARG A 135 -10.93 -0.95 -16.64
N ASP A 136 -11.44 0.26 -16.50
CA ASP A 136 -10.91 1.43 -17.22
C ASP A 136 -9.64 1.90 -16.51
N ILE A 137 -8.51 1.85 -17.21
CA ILE A 137 -7.24 2.34 -16.67
C ILE A 137 -7.20 3.86 -16.82
N VAL A 138 -7.14 4.56 -15.71
CA VAL A 138 -7.04 6.01 -15.69
C VAL A 138 -5.56 6.41 -15.62
N THR A 139 -5.05 6.98 -16.70
CA THR A 139 -3.68 7.48 -16.72
C THR A 139 -3.57 8.79 -15.93
N LEU A 140 -2.67 8.84 -14.96
CA LEU A 140 -2.38 10.07 -14.25
C LEU A 140 -1.66 11.07 -15.16
N PRO A 141 -2.16 12.31 -15.26
CA PRO A 141 -1.47 13.34 -16.03
C PRO A 141 -0.13 13.69 -15.36
N PRO A 142 0.90 14.01 -16.15
CA PRO A 142 2.14 14.51 -15.59
C PRO A 142 1.91 15.85 -14.88
N PHE A 143 2.70 16.13 -13.84
CA PHE A 143 2.69 17.46 -13.23
C PHE A 143 3.23 18.49 -14.22
N LYS A 144 2.48 19.58 -14.42
CA LYS A 144 2.91 20.69 -15.29
C LYS A 144 3.98 21.58 -14.63
N GLY A 145 4.28 21.33 -13.38
CA GLY A 145 5.25 22.07 -12.57
C GLY A 145 5.05 21.76 -11.10
N ARG A 146 5.66 22.57 -10.26
CA ARG A 146 5.50 22.44 -8.82
C ARG A 146 4.13 22.94 -8.36
N GLU A 147 3.36 22.06 -7.78
CA GLU A 147 2.13 22.41 -7.07
C GLU A 147 2.39 22.51 -5.56
N LYS A 148 1.71 23.43 -4.90
CA LYS A 148 1.77 23.60 -3.44
C LYS A 148 0.38 23.40 -2.85
N VAL A 149 0.31 22.52 -1.87
CA VAL A 149 -0.89 22.29 -1.07
C VAL A 149 -0.54 22.59 0.38
N SER A 150 -1.38 23.36 1.06
CA SER A 150 -1.22 23.64 2.49
C SER A 150 -2.39 23.06 3.24
N VAL A 151 -2.12 22.21 4.21
CA VAL A 151 -3.11 21.65 5.13
C VAL A 151 -2.82 22.20 6.52
N ARG A 152 -3.81 22.82 7.13
CA ARG A 152 -3.68 23.34 8.51
C ARG A 152 -3.86 22.18 9.48
N ILE A 153 -2.82 21.91 10.27
CA ILE A 153 -2.85 20.94 11.35
C ILE A 153 -3.00 21.72 12.66
N PRO A 154 -4.02 21.48 13.51
CA PRO A 154 -4.21 22.20 14.76
C PRO A 154 -3.27 21.67 15.87
N MET A 155 -2.00 21.48 15.54
CA MET A 155 -0.92 21.19 16.49
C MET A 155 0.01 22.40 16.52
N PRO A 156 0.06 23.14 17.65
CA PRO A 156 0.93 24.28 17.76
C PRO A 156 2.40 23.86 17.60
N PHE A 157 3.16 24.64 16.85
CA PHE A 157 4.60 24.49 16.61
C PHE A 157 5.04 23.28 15.77
N VAL A 158 4.18 22.33 15.44
CA VAL A 158 4.54 21.21 14.57
C VAL A 158 4.52 21.67 13.11
N LYS A 159 5.62 21.44 12.42
CA LYS A 159 5.78 21.68 10.99
C LYS A 159 6.05 20.36 10.28
N ILE A 160 5.21 20.06 9.30
CA ILE A 160 5.40 18.89 8.45
C ILE A 160 5.47 19.37 7.01
N MET A 161 6.43 18.87 6.26
CA MET A 161 6.57 19.12 4.84
C MET A 161 6.59 17.76 4.12
N ALA A 162 5.77 17.64 3.10
CA ALA A 162 5.80 16.48 2.20
C ALA A 162 6.20 16.93 0.79
N LEU A 163 7.07 16.18 0.14
CA LEU A 163 7.39 16.29 -1.26
C LEU A 163 6.89 15.02 -1.95
N GLY A 164 6.09 15.16 -2.99
CA GLY A 164 5.55 14.04 -3.76
C GLY A 164 6.01 14.10 -5.21
N PHE A 165 6.54 13.01 -5.72
CA PHE A 165 6.93 12.83 -7.11
C PHE A 165 6.16 11.65 -7.70
N ARG A 166 5.85 11.69 -9.00
CA ARG A 166 5.28 10.52 -9.67
C ARG A 166 6.23 9.33 -9.48
N GLY A 167 5.74 8.31 -8.82
CA GLY A 167 6.37 7.00 -8.76
C GLY A 167 5.96 6.15 -9.96
N VAL A 168 6.36 4.90 -9.95
CA VAL A 168 6.07 3.94 -11.01
C VAL A 168 5.12 2.84 -10.51
N PRO A 169 4.38 2.17 -11.40
CA PRO A 169 3.62 0.97 -11.06
C PRO A 169 4.47 -0.13 -10.43
N ALA A 170 3.84 -1.02 -9.67
CA ALA A 170 4.55 -2.07 -8.93
C ALA A 170 5.37 -3.03 -9.80
N ASN A 171 4.93 -3.28 -11.04
CA ASN A 171 5.62 -4.14 -12.00
C ASN A 171 6.57 -3.40 -12.97
N HIS A 172 6.83 -2.11 -12.73
CA HIS A 172 7.72 -1.33 -13.59
C HIS A 172 9.19 -1.73 -13.40
N PRO A 173 10.01 -1.80 -14.46
CA PRO A 173 11.43 -2.18 -14.37
C PRO A 173 12.25 -1.26 -13.45
N ASP A 174 11.90 0.01 -13.32
CA ASP A 174 12.59 0.97 -12.47
C ASP A 174 12.26 0.82 -10.96
N GLN A 175 11.36 -0.09 -10.60
CA GLN A 175 10.93 -0.28 -9.20
C GLN A 175 12.10 -0.61 -8.27
N VAL A 176 12.99 -1.50 -8.72
CA VAL A 176 14.18 -1.89 -7.94
C VAL A 176 15.13 -0.71 -7.79
N ALA A 177 15.34 0.06 -8.85
CA ALA A 177 16.21 1.24 -8.82
C ALA A 177 15.66 2.33 -7.87
N LEU A 178 14.34 2.56 -7.89
CA LEU A 178 13.68 3.49 -6.96
C LEU A 178 13.80 3.02 -5.50
N ASN A 179 13.65 1.74 -5.23
CA ASN A 179 13.82 1.19 -3.88
C ASN A 179 15.25 1.40 -3.38
N ILE A 180 16.27 1.18 -4.21
CA ILE A 180 17.66 1.47 -3.85
C ILE A 180 17.88 2.97 -3.63
N ALA A 181 17.30 3.84 -4.48
CA ALA A 181 17.39 5.29 -4.30
C ALA A 181 16.77 5.75 -2.98
N VAL A 182 15.64 5.17 -2.59
CA VAL A 182 15.03 5.41 -1.28
C VAL A 182 15.94 4.91 -0.15
N SER A 183 16.54 3.71 -0.30
CA SER A 183 17.46 3.17 0.72
C SER A 183 18.74 4.00 0.87
N LEU A 184 19.21 4.67 -0.20
CA LEU A 184 20.28 5.66 -0.12
C LEU A 184 19.84 6.92 0.67
N LEU A 185 18.57 7.28 0.60
CA LEU A 185 18.02 8.39 1.37
C LEU A 185 17.80 8.03 2.83
N ASN A 186 17.16 6.92 3.12
CA ASN A 186 16.98 6.39 4.48
C ASN A 186 16.91 4.86 4.45
N ASN A 187 17.48 4.24 5.46
CA ASN A 187 17.54 2.79 5.59
C ASN A 187 17.46 2.36 7.07
N SER A 188 17.29 1.04 7.30
CA SER A 188 17.15 0.46 8.64
C SER A 188 18.38 0.69 9.53
N ASN A 189 19.56 0.90 8.94
CA ASN A 189 20.81 1.13 9.65
C ASN A 189 21.05 2.61 10.01
N GLY A 190 20.16 3.52 9.61
CA GLY A 190 20.30 4.96 9.89
C GLY A 190 21.47 5.63 9.17
N THR A 191 21.96 5.04 8.08
CA THR A 191 23.13 5.53 7.34
C THR A 191 22.77 6.35 6.09
N GLY A 192 21.49 6.44 5.76
CA GLY A 192 20.99 7.17 4.61
C GLY A 192 21.22 8.69 4.70
N PHE A 193 21.15 9.35 3.59
CA PHE A 193 21.42 10.78 3.51
C PHE A 193 20.41 11.65 4.28
N LEU A 194 19.15 11.21 4.35
CA LEU A 194 18.14 11.87 5.19
C LEU A 194 18.30 11.51 6.65
N ASP A 195 18.72 10.27 6.94
CA ASP A 195 19.03 9.83 8.31
C ASP A 195 20.14 10.73 8.92
N LYS A 196 21.18 11.02 8.14
CA LYS A 196 22.24 11.94 8.56
C LYS A 196 21.75 13.35 8.86
N LEU A 197 20.73 13.86 8.11
CA LEU A 197 20.15 15.17 8.44
C LEU A 197 19.47 15.15 9.82
N THR A 198 18.88 14.03 10.20
CA THR A 198 18.25 13.84 11.52
C THR A 198 19.30 13.68 12.61
N VAL A 199 20.30 12.84 12.39
CA VAL A 199 21.43 12.61 13.34
C VAL A 199 22.22 13.90 13.59
N ASP A 200 22.50 14.65 12.53
CA ASP A 200 23.19 15.95 12.62
C ASP A 200 22.31 17.07 13.15
N HIS A 201 21.10 16.77 13.57
CA HIS A 201 20.12 17.76 14.03
C HIS A 201 19.88 18.91 13.02
N LYS A 202 19.97 18.63 11.72
CA LYS A 202 19.65 19.61 10.67
C LYS A 202 18.15 19.76 10.45
N VAL A 203 17.40 18.68 10.68
CA VAL A 203 15.93 18.61 10.76
C VAL A 203 15.54 17.78 11.99
N MET A 204 14.28 17.76 12.37
CA MET A 204 13.78 16.89 13.46
C MET A 204 13.59 15.44 13.01
N GLY A 205 13.32 15.24 11.73
CA GLY A 205 13.17 13.94 11.09
C GLY A 205 13.01 14.11 9.60
N ALA A 206 13.44 13.13 8.85
CA ALA A 206 13.20 13.06 7.41
C ALA A 206 13.16 11.59 6.97
N MET A 207 12.23 11.26 6.08
CA MET A 207 12.13 9.93 5.50
C MET A 207 11.69 10.02 4.04
N ALA A 208 12.07 9.02 3.26
CA ALA A 208 11.59 8.80 1.91
C ALA A 208 10.85 7.47 1.84
N VAL A 209 9.87 7.38 0.98
CA VAL A 209 9.05 6.19 0.76
C VAL A 209 8.77 6.05 -0.74
N ASN A 210 8.94 4.84 -1.26
CA ASN A 210 8.45 4.45 -2.56
C ASN A 210 7.23 3.55 -2.35
N GLN A 211 6.05 4.08 -2.65
CA GLN A 211 4.80 3.32 -2.58
C GLN A 211 4.28 3.12 -3.99
N SER A 212 4.29 1.87 -4.44
CA SER A 212 3.80 1.49 -5.75
C SER A 212 2.58 0.61 -5.64
N MET A 213 1.59 0.93 -6.45
CA MET A 213 0.35 0.18 -6.64
C MET A 213 0.32 -0.33 -8.07
N ASN A 214 -0.68 -1.12 -8.45
CA ASN A 214 -0.68 -1.79 -9.76
C ASN A 214 -0.65 -0.82 -10.94
N GLU A 215 -1.30 0.35 -10.86
CA GLU A 215 -1.41 1.29 -11.97
C GLU A 215 -0.57 2.55 -11.82
N ALA A 216 -0.18 2.90 -10.61
CA ALA A 216 0.59 4.12 -10.33
C ALA A 216 1.37 4.01 -9.02
N GLY A 217 2.31 4.92 -8.82
CA GLY A 217 3.08 5.00 -7.58
C GLY A 217 3.33 6.44 -7.13
N ILE A 218 3.78 6.56 -5.91
CA ILE A 218 4.29 7.80 -5.33
C ILE A 218 5.68 7.59 -4.74
N LEU A 219 6.61 8.44 -5.13
CA LEU A 219 7.85 8.63 -4.42
C LEU A 219 7.65 9.84 -3.49
N GLY A 220 7.53 9.57 -2.21
CA GLY A 220 7.25 10.57 -1.18
C GLY A 220 8.46 10.84 -0.30
N LEU A 221 8.62 12.08 0.12
CA LEU A 221 9.54 12.45 1.19
C LEU A 221 8.76 13.22 2.24
N LEU A 222 8.88 12.79 3.49
CA LEU A 222 8.29 13.46 4.64
C LEU A 222 9.40 14.07 5.47
N VAL A 223 9.27 15.34 5.83
CA VAL A 223 10.29 16.10 6.54
C VAL A 223 9.65 16.86 7.69
N PHE A 224 10.28 16.82 8.85
CA PHE A 224 9.90 17.54 10.05
C PHE A 224 10.94 18.64 10.30
N PRO A 225 10.68 19.89 9.86
CA PRO A 225 11.57 21.02 10.16
C PRO A 225 11.66 21.30 11.66
N LYS A 226 12.74 21.91 12.10
CA LYS A 226 12.88 22.37 13.51
C LYS A 226 11.79 23.37 13.87
N PHE A 227 11.29 23.29 15.09
CA PHE A 227 10.07 23.99 15.52
C PHE A 227 10.11 25.52 15.31
N PHE A 228 11.06 26.23 15.86
CA PHE A 228 10.94 27.68 15.95
C PHE A 228 11.66 28.47 14.84
N PHE A 229 12.78 27.97 14.36
CA PHE A 229 13.70 28.79 13.56
C PHE A 229 13.89 28.31 12.11
N GLN A 230 13.42 27.12 11.79
CA GLN A 230 13.60 26.58 10.44
C GLN A 230 12.37 26.84 9.57
N THR A 231 12.58 27.48 8.43
CA THR A 231 11.54 27.65 7.41
C THR A 231 11.40 26.38 6.57
N TYR A 232 10.23 26.17 5.98
CA TYR A 232 10.02 25.09 5.00
C TYR A 232 11.03 25.15 3.85
N ALA A 233 11.33 26.34 3.33
CA ALA A 233 12.29 26.52 2.26
C ALA A 233 13.73 26.11 2.68
N ALA A 234 14.14 26.41 3.92
CA ALA A 234 15.42 25.99 4.43
C ALA A 234 15.52 24.46 4.59
N ALA A 235 14.49 23.81 5.12
CA ALA A 235 14.42 22.37 5.23
C ALA A 235 14.41 21.70 3.85
N GLU A 236 13.60 22.22 2.93
CA GLU A 236 13.52 21.74 1.55
C GLU A 236 14.87 21.80 0.84
N LYS A 237 15.63 22.90 0.98
CA LYS A 237 16.96 23.03 0.41
C LYS A 237 17.92 21.92 0.90
N LEU A 238 17.84 21.54 2.18
CA LEU A 238 18.63 20.44 2.72
C LEU A 238 18.28 19.09 2.06
N VAL A 239 17.00 18.83 1.88
CA VAL A 239 16.52 17.61 1.24
C VAL A 239 16.93 17.55 -0.22
N TRP A 240 16.74 18.64 -0.98
CA TRP A 240 17.17 18.71 -2.38
C TRP A 240 18.67 18.49 -2.55
N LYS A 241 19.47 18.95 -1.60
CA LYS A 241 20.92 18.67 -1.60
C LYS A 241 21.18 17.15 -1.54
N GLN A 242 20.41 16.38 -0.74
CA GLN A 242 20.59 14.94 -0.65
C GLN A 242 20.07 14.22 -1.92
N ILE A 243 18.96 14.67 -2.47
CA ILE A 243 18.44 14.14 -3.75
C ILE A 243 19.46 14.36 -4.87
N ASN A 244 20.06 15.54 -4.95
CA ASN A 244 21.06 15.85 -5.99
C ASN A 244 22.31 15.00 -5.85
N ARG A 245 22.76 14.68 -4.64
CA ARG A 245 23.88 13.73 -4.43
C ARG A 245 23.60 12.39 -5.08
N ILE A 246 22.38 11.85 -4.95
CA ILE A 246 22.01 10.59 -5.61
C ILE A 246 22.02 10.74 -7.13
N LYS A 247 21.49 11.85 -7.65
CA LYS A 247 21.45 12.13 -9.09
C LYS A 247 22.85 12.28 -9.70
N GLU A 248 23.80 12.80 -8.93
CA GLU A 248 25.19 13.00 -9.30
C GLU A 248 26.07 11.75 -9.06
N GLY A 249 25.50 10.69 -8.44
CA GLY A 249 26.26 9.50 -8.07
C GLY A 249 27.23 9.72 -6.90
N ASP A 250 27.01 10.76 -6.08
CA ASP A 250 27.84 11.07 -4.91
C ASP A 250 27.51 10.15 -3.72
N PHE A 251 27.83 8.87 -3.87
CA PHE A 251 27.78 7.84 -2.84
C PHE A 251 28.86 6.78 -3.11
N SER A 252 29.30 6.10 -2.04
CA SER A 252 30.34 5.09 -2.21
C SER A 252 29.80 3.79 -2.80
N ASP A 253 30.65 3.07 -3.53
CA ASP A 253 30.29 1.76 -4.07
C ASP A 253 30.00 0.75 -2.96
N GLU A 254 30.73 0.82 -1.83
CA GLU A 254 30.49 -0.03 -0.66
C GLU A 254 29.07 0.18 -0.11
N MET A 255 28.63 1.43 0.02
CA MET A 255 27.26 1.72 0.46
C MET A 255 26.25 1.16 -0.51
N PHE A 256 26.45 1.34 -1.80
CA PHE A 256 25.54 0.82 -2.83
C PHE A 256 25.47 -0.70 -2.83
N GLN A 257 26.60 -1.41 -2.75
CA GLN A 257 26.62 -2.87 -2.68
C GLN A 257 25.99 -3.40 -1.39
N SER A 258 26.22 -2.72 -0.26
CA SER A 258 25.59 -3.06 1.02
C SER A 258 24.05 -2.99 0.93
N LEU A 259 23.50 -1.91 0.37
CA LEU A 259 22.06 -1.75 0.20
C LEU A 259 21.46 -2.78 -0.77
N LYS A 260 22.18 -3.12 -1.84
CA LYS A 260 21.76 -4.21 -2.74
C LYS A 260 21.71 -5.56 -2.02
N LEU A 261 22.70 -5.84 -1.17
CA LEU A 261 22.74 -7.07 -0.39
C LEU A 261 21.61 -7.09 0.66
N GLU A 262 21.36 -5.97 1.32
CA GLU A 262 20.24 -5.82 2.27
C GLU A 262 18.90 -6.13 1.59
N GLN A 263 18.60 -5.53 0.44
CA GLN A 263 17.36 -5.81 -0.28
C GLN A 263 17.22 -7.28 -0.71
N LYS A 264 18.32 -7.92 -1.12
CA LYS A 264 18.31 -9.36 -1.43
C LYS A 264 18.02 -10.21 -0.20
N ARG A 265 18.60 -9.87 0.95
CA ARG A 265 18.35 -10.55 2.22
C ARG A 265 16.91 -10.37 2.69
N GLU A 266 16.37 -9.15 2.61
CA GLU A 266 14.97 -8.89 2.95
C GLU A 266 14.01 -9.70 2.07
N TYR A 267 14.29 -9.78 0.77
CA TYR A 267 13.48 -10.59 -0.14
C TYR A 267 13.59 -12.09 0.19
N ALA A 268 14.78 -12.61 0.43
CA ALA A 268 14.99 -14.00 0.83
C ALA A 268 14.27 -14.33 2.15
N SER A 269 14.37 -13.45 3.16
CA SER A 269 13.67 -13.61 4.43
C SER A 269 12.14 -13.63 4.29
N LYS A 270 11.58 -12.82 3.36
CA LYS A 270 10.15 -12.89 3.05
C LYS A 270 9.71 -14.23 2.45
N LEU A 271 10.61 -14.93 1.76
CA LEU A 271 10.32 -16.25 1.22
C LEU A 271 10.42 -17.38 2.25
N GLU A 272 11.11 -17.15 3.38
CA GLU A 272 11.20 -18.11 4.47
C GLU A 272 9.94 -18.09 5.35
N ASP A 273 9.35 -16.94 5.56
CA ASP A 273 8.10 -16.80 6.31
C ASP A 273 6.88 -17.21 5.47
N ILE A 274 6.02 -18.06 6.05
CA ILE A 274 4.87 -18.65 5.35
C ILE A 274 3.90 -17.58 4.85
N ASN A 275 3.58 -16.59 5.67
CA ASN A 275 2.61 -15.54 5.33
C ASN A 275 3.20 -14.57 4.30
N SER A 276 4.43 -14.13 4.53
CA SER A 276 5.14 -13.24 3.60
C SER A 276 5.38 -13.89 2.24
N ARG A 277 5.63 -15.20 2.20
CA ARG A 277 5.73 -15.97 0.95
C ARG A 277 4.41 -15.94 0.17
N ALA A 278 3.28 -16.16 0.84
CA ALA A 278 1.97 -16.07 0.22
C ALA A 278 1.70 -14.67 -0.35
N GLU A 279 2.11 -13.59 0.36
CA GLU A 279 2.01 -12.22 -0.15
C GLU A 279 2.90 -11.96 -1.36
N VAL A 280 4.11 -12.52 -1.40
CA VAL A 280 5.00 -12.43 -2.58
C VAL A 280 4.36 -13.14 -3.77
N MET A 281 3.81 -14.33 -3.58
CA MET A 281 3.12 -15.09 -4.63
C MET A 281 1.90 -14.32 -5.16
N MET A 282 1.13 -13.69 -4.29
CA MET A 282 -0.03 -12.87 -4.67
C MET A 282 0.33 -11.71 -5.60
N ARG A 283 1.52 -11.12 -5.46
CA ARG A 283 1.97 -10.00 -6.31
C ARG A 283 2.37 -10.42 -7.73
N ILE A 284 2.49 -11.71 -7.98
CA ILE A 284 2.79 -12.27 -9.30
C ILE A 284 1.50 -12.48 -10.11
N PHE A 285 0.36 -12.58 -9.43
CA PHE A 285 -0.98 -12.68 -10.00
C PHE A 285 -1.48 -11.30 -10.45
#